data_8e48ce95c185e99cff750dba2d4ecb87
#
_entry.id   8e48ce95c185e99cff750dba2d4ecb87
#
_cell.length_a   1.000
_cell.length_b   1.000
_cell.length_c   1.000
_cell.angle_alpha   90.00
_cell.angle_beta   90.00
_cell.angle_gamma   90.00
#
_symmetry.space_group_name_H-M   'P 1'
#
loop_
_entity.id
_entity.type
_entity.pdbx_description
1 polymer ?
#
loop_
_entity_poly.entity_id
_entity_poly.type
_entity_poly.pdbx_seq_one_letter_code
_entity_poly.pdbx_strand_id
1 'polypeptide(L)'
;EAPQRESSRSAGAVANPLMVVSARSEKALKELAGRYGEFLAGQDADGLDLADFCHTTQEGREHHAVRLAVVGESLEELRSGLDAAMTHEEWTTTNTGDEHRPVFLFTGQGAQRSGMGKELYQAQPCFRAELDRCARLFDPLLPEPLLRVMWDADKAALLDNTAFTQPALFSLEYALARMWQSFGIQPLAAAGHSIGEYVAATLAGVFSLEDAARLVAARGRLIASLPAG
;
A
#
# COMPACT_ATOMS: atom_id res chain seq x y z
N GLU A 1 -40.74 8.35 1.16
CA GLU A 1 -39.62 9.32 0.97
C GLU A 1 -38.41 8.76 1.70
N ALA A 2 -37.35 8.47 0.94
CA ALA A 2 -36.06 8.08 1.50
C ALA A 2 -35.41 9.34 2.09
N PRO A 3 -34.74 9.24 3.26
CA PRO A 3 -34.05 10.39 3.86
C PRO A 3 -32.96 10.85 2.91
N GLN A 4 -32.93 12.14 2.59
CA GLN A 4 -31.83 12.77 1.88
C GLN A 4 -30.59 12.67 2.75
N ARG A 5 -29.64 11.79 2.37
CA ARG A 5 -28.29 11.79 2.94
C ARG A 5 -27.58 13.05 2.49
N GLU A 6 -27.32 13.95 3.43
CA GLU A 6 -26.33 14.99 3.21
C GLU A 6 -25.00 14.30 2.83
N SER A 7 -24.56 14.55 1.60
CA SER A 7 -23.27 14.09 1.13
C SER A 7 -22.16 14.80 1.90
N SER A 8 -21.64 14.18 2.96
CA SER A 8 -20.35 14.57 3.51
C SER A 8 -19.28 14.21 2.48
N ARG A 9 -19.07 15.11 1.53
CA ARG A 9 -17.90 15.05 0.64
C ARG A 9 -16.65 15.19 1.50
N SER A 10 -16.02 14.08 1.88
CA SER A 10 -14.63 14.10 2.26
C SER A 10 -13.83 14.36 0.96
N ALA A 11 -13.44 15.63 0.78
CA ALA A 11 -12.58 16.06 -0.32
C ALA A 11 -11.17 15.50 -0.10
N GLY A 12 -10.95 14.28 -0.47
CA GLY A 12 -9.67 13.67 -0.72
C GLY A 12 -9.86 12.86 -1.99
N ALA A 13 -9.38 13.35 -3.12
CA ALA A 13 -9.34 12.55 -4.34
C ALA A 13 -8.66 11.23 -3.98
N VAL A 14 -9.40 10.13 -4.02
CA VAL A 14 -8.82 8.79 -3.92
C VAL A 14 -7.99 8.64 -5.18
N ALA A 15 -6.67 8.75 -5.06
CA ALA A 15 -5.78 8.45 -6.16
C ALA A 15 -6.02 6.98 -6.55
N ASN A 16 -6.33 6.73 -7.80
CA ASN A 16 -6.60 5.42 -8.39
C ASN A 16 -7.84 4.70 -7.82
N PRO A 17 -9.07 5.14 -8.18
CA PRO A 17 -10.29 4.43 -7.83
C PRO A 17 -10.24 2.97 -8.28
N LEU A 18 -10.70 2.07 -7.41
CA LEU A 18 -10.72 0.62 -7.63
C LEU A 18 -12.16 0.15 -7.86
N MET A 19 -12.45 -0.40 -9.03
CA MET A 19 -13.68 -1.11 -9.31
C MET A 19 -13.52 -2.59 -8.96
N VAL A 20 -14.48 -3.16 -8.24
CA VAL A 20 -14.51 -4.58 -7.90
C VAL A 20 -15.73 -5.25 -8.51
N VAL A 21 -15.52 -6.37 -9.20
CA VAL A 21 -16.57 -7.21 -9.76
C VAL A 21 -16.43 -8.62 -9.19
N SER A 22 -17.52 -9.21 -8.71
CA SER A 22 -17.47 -10.58 -8.22
C SER A 22 -18.72 -11.37 -8.59
N ALA A 23 -18.56 -12.68 -8.76
CA ALA A 23 -19.65 -13.60 -9.09
C ALA A 23 -19.42 -15.00 -8.51
N ARG A 24 -20.46 -15.83 -8.55
CA ARG A 24 -20.39 -17.22 -8.06
C ARG A 24 -19.67 -18.17 -9.01
N SER A 25 -19.49 -17.77 -10.27
CA SER A 25 -18.78 -18.55 -11.29
C SER A 25 -18.09 -17.64 -12.28
N GLU A 26 -17.09 -18.14 -12.98
CA GLU A 26 -16.39 -17.41 -14.04
C GLU A 26 -17.34 -16.97 -15.16
N LYS A 27 -18.29 -17.83 -15.56
CA LYS A 27 -19.29 -17.48 -16.55
C LYS A 27 -20.12 -16.27 -16.11
N ALA A 28 -20.62 -16.28 -14.87
CA ALA A 28 -21.40 -15.18 -14.33
C ALA A 28 -20.54 -13.90 -14.15
N LEU A 29 -19.25 -14.05 -13.84
CA LEU A 29 -18.33 -12.91 -13.78
C LEU A 29 -18.17 -12.27 -15.15
N LYS A 30 -17.95 -13.07 -16.20
CA LYS A 30 -17.82 -12.58 -17.59
C LYS A 30 -19.09 -11.86 -18.05
N GLU A 31 -20.26 -12.42 -17.75
CA GLU A 31 -21.55 -11.78 -18.09
C GLU A 31 -21.74 -10.45 -17.32
N LEU A 32 -21.39 -10.41 -16.04
CA LEU A 32 -21.50 -9.21 -15.21
C LEU A 32 -20.51 -8.13 -15.67
N ALA A 33 -19.25 -8.51 -15.94
CA ALA A 33 -18.23 -7.61 -16.46
C ALA A 33 -18.66 -6.99 -17.82
N GLY A 34 -19.22 -7.80 -18.72
CA GLY A 34 -19.78 -7.30 -19.98
C GLY A 34 -20.87 -6.25 -19.77
N ARG A 35 -21.81 -6.48 -18.82
CA ARG A 35 -22.84 -5.49 -18.48
C ARG A 35 -22.26 -4.19 -17.92
N TYR A 36 -21.21 -4.27 -17.11
CA TYR A 36 -20.52 -3.06 -16.63
C TYR A 36 -19.81 -2.33 -17.79
N GLY A 37 -19.19 -3.07 -18.72
CA GLY A 37 -18.59 -2.48 -19.93
C GLY A 37 -19.61 -1.75 -20.78
N GLU A 38 -20.78 -2.35 -21.03
CA GLU A 38 -21.89 -1.74 -21.75
C GLU A 38 -22.44 -0.50 -21.03
N PHE A 39 -22.61 -0.57 -19.70
CA PHE A 39 -23.05 0.55 -18.87
C PHE A 39 -22.07 1.73 -18.94
N LEU A 40 -20.76 1.47 -18.79
CA LEU A 40 -19.72 2.48 -18.85
C LEU A 40 -19.55 3.11 -20.24
N ALA A 41 -19.95 2.41 -21.30
CA ALA A 41 -19.96 2.92 -22.67
C ALA A 41 -21.25 3.68 -23.02
N GLY A 42 -22.29 3.56 -22.21
CA GLY A 42 -23.62 4.14 -22.48
C GLY A 42 -23.79 5.55 -21.93
N GLN A 43 -24.87 6.23 -22.37
CA GLN A 43 -25.23 7.57 -21.88
C GLN A 43 -25.62 7.58 -20.39
N ASP A 44 -25.97 6.44 -19.80
CA ASP A 44 -26.29 6.32 -18.38
C ASP A 44 -25.06 6.58 -17.48
N ALA A 45 -23.84 6.53 -18.04
CA ALA A 45 -22.62 6.90 -17.36
C ALA A 45 -22.28 8.39 -17.42
N ASP A 46 -23.01 9.18 -18.20
CA ASP A 46 -22.79 10.62 -18.33
C ASP A 46 -23.03 11.33 -16.98
N GLY A 47 -21.98 11.98 -16.46
CA GLY A 47 -22.04 12.68 -15.19
C GLY A 47 -21.90 11.78 -13.96
N LEU A 48 -21.60 10.49 -14.13
CA LEU A 48 -21.33 9.57 -13.03
C LEU A 48 -20.02 9.96 -12.32
N ASP A 49 -20.08 10.10 -10.99
CA ASP A 49 -18.87 10.28 -10.18
C ASP A 49 -18.10 8.95 -10.08
N LEU A 50 -16.83 8.98 -10.47
CA LEU A 50 -15.97 7.79 -10.51
C LEU A 50 -15.76 7.18 -9.12
N ALA A 51 -15.60 8.02 -8.08
CA ALA A 51 -15.39 7.54 -6.73
C ALA A 51 -16.66 6.90 -6.16
N ASP A 52 -17.82 7.50 -6.39
CA ASP A 52 -19.12 6.96 -5.97
C ASP A 52 -19.45 5.64 -6.70
N PHE A 53 -19.11 5.54 -7.98
CA PHE A 53 -19.26 4.30 -8.75
C PHE A 53 -18.38 3.18 -8.18
N CYS A 54 -17.09 3.44 -7.99
CA CYS A 54 -16.15 2.48 -7.42
C CYS A 54 -16.56 2.08 -5.99
N HIS A 55 -16.94 3.03 -5.15
CA HIS A 55 -17.45 2.76 -3.81
C HIS A 55 -18.69 1.86 -3.84
N THR A 56 -19.62 2.10 -4.76
CA THR A 56 -20.81 1.26 -4.93
C THR A 56 -20.44 -0.17 -5.32
N THR A 57 -19.42 -0.38 -6.17
CA THR A 57 -18.97 -1.73 -6.54
C THR A 57 -18.28 -2.46 -5.38
N GLN A 58 -17.62 -1.71 -4.48
CA GLN A 58 -16.91 -2.25 -3.31
C GLN A 58 -17.85 -2.55 -2.14
N GLU A 59 -18.71 -1.62 -1.77
CA GLU A 59 -19.52 -1.70 -0.53
C GLU A 59 -20.97 -2.05 -0.80
N GLY A 60 -21.49 -1.71 -1.98
CA GLY A 60 -22.90 -1.87 -2.34
C GLY A 60 -23.26 -3.23 -2.95
N ARG A 61 -22.32 -4.15 -3.04
CA ARG A 61 -22.49 -5.48 -3.67
C ARG A 61 -22.00 -6.60 -2.75
N GLU A 62 -22.66 -7.75 -2.84
CA GLU A 62 -22.18 -8.98 -2.18
C GLU A 62 -20.89 -9.47 -2.87
N HIS A 63 -19.88 -9.84 -2.08
CA HIS A 63 -18.62 -10.35 -2.59
C HIS A 63 -18.66 -11.89 -2.70
N HIS A 64 -18.51 -12.39 -3.91
CA HIS A 64 -18.46 -13.81 -4.23
C HIS A 64 -17.04 -14.33 -4.41
N ALA A 65 -16.90 -15.65 -4.63
CA ALA A 65 -15.60 -16.32 -4.71
C ALA A 65 -14.77 -15.91 -5.93
N VAL A 66 -15.41 -15.78 -7.12
CA VAL A 66 -14.69 -15.35 -8.34
C VAL A 66 -14.68 -13.84 -8.40
N ARG A 67 -13.49 -13.24 -8.44
CA ARG A 67 -13.31 -11.79 -8.28
C ARG A 67 -12.39 -11.22 -9.35
N LEU A 68 -12.73 -10.01 -9.78
CA LEU A 68 -11.94 -9.16 -10.65
C LEU A 68 -11.84 -7.78 -10.02
N ALA A 69 -10.66 -7.18 -10.10
CA ALA A 69 -10.40 -5.81 -9.67
C ALA A 69 -9.77 -5.02 -10.82
N VAL A 70 -10.28 -3.83 -11.07
CA VAL A 70 -9.79 -2.92 -12.11
C VAL A 70 -9.52 -1.56 -11.49
N VAL A 71 -8.33 -1.01 -11.74
CA VAL A 71 -7.92 0.33 -11.31
C VAL A 71 -7.96 1.26 -12.52
N GLY A 72 -8.45 2.49 -12.34
CA GLY A 72 -8.45 3.50 -13.40
C GLY A 72 -8.76 4.90 -12.85
N GLU A 73 -8.22 5.92 -13.49
CA GLU A 73 -8.41 7.33 -13.12
C GLU A 73 -9.62 7.96 -13.83
N SER A 74 -10.28 7.19 -14.72
CA SER A 74 -11.46 7.60 -15.44
C SER A 74 -12.40 6.42 -15.72
N LEU A 75 -13.67 6.69 -16.06
CA LEU A 75 -14.63 5.64 -16.47
C LEU A 75 -14.16 4.91 -17.72
N GLU A 76 -13.49 5.61 -18.65
CA GLU A 76 -12.92 5.02 -19.86
C GLU A 76 -11.77 4.07 -19.55
N GLU A 77 -10.89 4.42 -18.60
CA GLU A 77 -9.83 3.54 -18.15
C GLU A 77 -10.37 2.32 -17.42
N LEU A 78 -11.39 2.47 -16.57
CA LEU A 78 -12.07 1.32 -15.95
C LEU A 78 -12.67 0.40 -17.00
N ARG A 79 -13.33 0.96 -18.05
CA ARG A 79 -13.89 0.18 -19.16
C ARG A 79 -12.80 -0.58 -19.91
N SER A 80 -11.72 0.12 -20.29
CA SER A 80 -10.61 -0.49 -21.02
C SER A 80 -9.89 -1.57 -20.19
N GLY A 81 -9.71 -1.33 -18.89
CA GLY A 81 -9.16 -2.31 -17.96
C GLY A 81 -10.06 -3.54 -17.80
N LEU A 82 -11.37 -3.35 -17.79
CA LEU A 82 -12.35 -4.42 -17.73
C LEU A 82 -12.29 -5.31 -18.99
N ASP A 83 -12.23 -4.69 -20.18
CA ASP A 83 -12.10 -5.40 -21.45
C ASP A 83 -10.78 -6.17 -21.54
N ALA A 84 -9.67 -5.58 -21.09
CA ALA A 84 -8.36 -6.22 -21.04
C ALA A 84 -8.37 -7.43 -20.09
N ALA A 85 -8.89 -7.24 -18.88
CA ALA A 85 -9.00 -8.31 -17.89
C ALA A 85 -9.88 -9.48 -18.39
N MET A 86 -10.96 -9.19 -19.12
CA MET A 86 -11.79 -10.23 -19.73
C MET A 86 -11.05 -10.99 -20.84
N THR A 87 -10.25 -10.28 -21.63
CA THR A 87 -9.47 -10.87 -22.73
C THR A 87 -8.34 -11.76 -22.22
N HIS A 88 -7.66 -11.36 -21.15
CA HIS A 88 -6.51 -12.07 -20.57
C HIS A 88 -6.88 -13.01 -19.42
N GLU A 89 -8.16 -13.13 -19.09
CA GLU A 89 -8.67 -13.97 -18.00
C GLU A 89 -8.06 -13.61 -16.62
N GLU A 90 -7.91 -12.32 -16.34
CA GLU A 90 -7.27 -11.78 -15.13
C GLU A 90 -8.23 -11.72 -13.92
N TRP A 91 -8.84 -12.82 -13.56
CA TRP A 91 -9.61 -12.93 -12.31
C TRP A 91 -9.04 -13.97 -11.37
N THR A 92 -9.39 -13.84 -10.11
CA THR A 92 -9.00 -14.78 -9.07
C THR A 92 -10.21 -15.54 -8.54
N THR A 93 -10.01 -16.79 -8.18
CA THR A 93 -11.01 -17.56 -7.44
C THR A 93 -10.52 -17.75 -6.01
N THR A 94 -11.24 -17.18 -5.04
CA THR A 94 -10.95 -17.40 -3.64
C THR A 94 -11.59 -18.70 -3.19
N ASN A 95 -10.77 -19.70 -2.86
CA ASN A 95 -11.23 -20.88 -2.14
C ASN A 95 -11.49 -20.49 -0.68
N THR A 96 -12.74 -20.55 -0.25
CA THR A 96 -13.17 -20.16 1.09
C THR A 96 -12.66 -21.09 2.21
N GLY A 97 -11.76 -22.03 1.90
CA GLY A 97 -11.18 -22.99 2.84
C GLY A 97 -9.68 -22.87 3.09
N ASP A 98 -8.93 -22.20 2.20
CA ASP A 98 -7.49 -22.02 2.38
C ASP A 98 -7.22 -20.55 2.72
N GLU A 99 -6.82 -20.29 3.96
CA GLU A 99 -6.23 -19.02 4.35
C GLU A 99 -4.84 -18.91 3.68
N HIS A 100 -4.80 -18.44 2.44
CA HIS A 100 -3.55 -18.08 1.78
C HIS A 100 -2.96 -16.84 2.47
N ARG A 101 -2.16 -17.09 3.50
CA ARG A 101 -1.46 -16.02 4.23
C ARG A 101 -0.12 -15.77 3.54
N PRO A 102 0.18 -14.52 3.13
CA PRO A 102 1.44 -14.20 2.47
C PRO A 102 2.62 -14.33 3.43
N VAL A 103 3.82 -14.43 2.87
CA VAL A 103 5.07 -14.20 3.60
C VAL A 103 5.55 -12.79 3.28
N PHE A 104 5.83 -12.00 4.31
CA PHE A 104 6.41 -10.66 4.11
C PHE A 104 7.93 -10.78 3.98
N LEU A 105 8.46 -10.20 2.90
CA LEU A 105 9.89 -10.16 2.64
C LEU A 105 10.39 -8.72 2.70
N PHE A 106 11.42 -8.48 3.49
CA PHE A 106 12.00 -7.16 3.71
C PHE A 106 13.41 -7.08 3.12
N THR A 107 13.69 -5.99 2.41
CA THR A 107 14.94 -5.79 1.70
C THR A 107 16.07 -5.37 2.64
N GLY A 108 17.30 -5.40 2.11
CA GLY A 108 18.47 -4.84 2.76
C GLY A 108 18.87 -3.49 2.14
N GLN A 109 19.99 -2.96 2.63
CA GLN A 109 20.63 -1.78 2.08
C GLN A 109 20.92 -1.96 0.58
N GLY A 110 20.62 -0.93 -0.23
CA GLY A 110 20.69 -0.92 -1.70
C GLY A 110 19.31 -0.69 -2.35
N ALA A 111 18.21 -0.90 -1.61
CA ALA A 111 16.86 -0.67 -2.09
C ALA A 111 16.37 0.78 -1.90
N GLN A 112 17.14 1.62 -1.15
CA GLN A 112 16.78 3.01 -0.90
C GLN A 112 16.81 3.87 -2.17
N ARG A 113 15.90 4.83 -2.25
CA ARG A 113 15.87 5.85 -3.29
C ARG A 113 15.23 7.13 -2.77
N SER A 114 15.72 8.27 -3.22
CA SER A 114 15.11 9.55 -2.86
C SER A 114 13.65 9.61 -3.30
N GLY A 115 12.79 10.15 -2.43
CA GLY A 115 11.36 10.23 -2.68
C GLY A 115 10.57 8.96 -2.34
N MET A 116 11.21 7.86 -1.91
CA MET A 116 10.53 6.60 -1.59
C MET A 116 9.43 6.81 -0.55
N GLY A 117 8.24 6.25 -0.83
CA GLY A 117 7.07 6.31 0.06
C GLY A 117 6.35 7.66 0.12
N LYS A 118 6.80 8.72 -0.57
CA LYS A 118 6.21 10.06 -0.47
C LYS A 118 4.76 10.11 -0.97
N GLU A 119 4.46 9.44 -2.07
CA GLU A 119 3.11 9.36 -2.62
C GLU A 119 2.18 8.58 -1.69
N LEU A 120 2.63 7.44 -1.16
CA LEU A 120 1.87 6.67 -0.16
C LEU A 120 1.63 7.47 1.12
N TYR A 121 2.61 8.24 1.57
CA TYR A 121 2.45 9.13 2.73
C TYR A 121 1.35 10.18 2.52
N GLN A 122 1.20 10.69 1.30
CA GLN A 122 0.14 11.63 0.95
C GLN A 122 -1.22 10.94 0.84
N ALA A 123 -1.27 9.75 0.24
CA ALA A 123 -2.50 9.07 -0.13
C ALA A 123 -3.05 8.12 0.97
N GLN A 124 -2.18 7.54 1.82
CA GLN A 124 -2.56 6.47 2.73
C GLN A 124 -2.40 6.88 4.21
N PRO A 125 -3.51 7.15 4.92
CA PRO A 125 -3.46 7.64 6.31
C PRO A 125 -2.74 6.69 7.27
N CYS A 126 -2.92 5.37 7.14
CA CYS A 126 -2.27 4.37 7.98
C CYS A 126 -0.76 4.38 7.76
N PHE A 127 -0.31 4.38 6.49
CA PHE A 127 1.11 4.47 6.16
C PHE A 127 1.75 5.74 6.72
N ARG A 128 1.07 6.89 6.56
CA ARG A 128 1.52 8.16 7.12
C ARG A 128 1.71 8.09 8.62
N ALA A 129 0.69 7.60 9.34
CA ALA A 129 0.72 7.54 10.81
C ALA A 129 1.89 6.68 11.32
N GLU A 130 2.16 5.53 10.70
CA GLU A 130 3.24 4.64 11.10
C GLU A 130 4.61 5.20 10.69
N LEU A 131 4.74 5.83 9.52
CA LEU A 131 5.97 6.48 9.11
C LEU A 131 6.32 7.68 10.01
N ASP A 132 5.32 8.51 10.38
CA ASP A 132 5.49 9.59 11.36
C ASP A 132 5.88 9.06 12.73
N ARG A 133 5.34 7.91 13.13
CA ARG A 133 5.72 7.25 14.39
C ARG A 133 7.20 6.86 14.36
N CYS A 134 7.65 6.24 13.28
CA CYS A 134 9.07 5.93 13.09
C CYS A 134 9.94 7.20 13.09
N ALA A 135 9.55 8.23 12.33
CA ALA A 135 10.30 9.49 12.27
C ALA A 135 10.47 10.11 13.66
N ARG A 136 9.40 10.19 14.47
CA ARG A 136 9.50 10.70 15.85
C ARG A 136 10.48 9.93 16.73
N LEU A 137 10.67 8.64 16.49
CA LEU A 137 11.62 7.81 17.25
C LEU A 137 13.06 7.96 16.75
N PHE A 138 13.24 8.12 15.42
CA PHE A 138 14.56 8.25 14.83
C PHE A 138 15.12 9.67 14.88
N ASP A 139 14.31 10.71 14.72
CA ASP A 139 14.77 12.11 14.65
C ASP A 139 15.68 12.52 15.84
N PRO A 140 15.39 12.14 17.11
CA PRO A 140 16.29 12.43 18.21
C PRO A 140 17.61 11.67 18.17
N LEU A 141 17.72 10.61 17.36
CA LEU A 141 18.87 9.72 17.24
C LEU A 141 19.74 10.00 16.02
N LEU A 142 19.26 10.86 15.12
CA LEU A 142 19.90 11.19 13.84
C LEU A 142 20.33 12.66 13.82
N PRO A 143 21.41 13.02 13.10
CA PRO A 143 21.83 14.41 12.95
C PRO A 143 20.90 15.27 12.07
N GLU A 144 20.06 14.67 11.24
CA GLU A 144 19.07 15.32 10.37
C GLU A 144 17.73 14.57 10.48
N PRO A 145 16.58 15.26 10.37
CA PRO A 145 15.27 14.64 10.40
C PRO A 145 15.11 13.60 9.29
N LEU A 146 14.60 12.42 9.65
CA LEU A 146 14.52 11.25 8.76
C LEU A 146 13.77 11.54 7.46
N LEU A 147 12.58 12.14 7.55
CA LEU A 147 11.75 12.40 6.37
C LEU A 147 12.36 13.45 5.44
N ARG A 148 13.16 14.38 5.96
CA ARG A 148 13.90 15.31 5.12
C ARG A 148 14.99 14.59 4.32
N VAL A 149 15.71 13.67 4.95
CA VAL A 149 16.73 12.86 4.25
C VAL A 149 16.08 11.98 3.19
N MET A 150 14.90 11.44 3.45
CA MET A 150 14.20 10.60 2.49
C MET A 150 13.67 11.38 1.27
N TRP A 151 13.28 12.65 1.43
CA TRP A 151 12.47 13.35 0.42
C TRP A 151 13.02 14.65 -0.12
N ASP A 152 13.92 15.34 0.60
CA ASP A 152 14.48 16.61 0.15
C ASP A 152 15.64 16.34 -0.83
N ALA A 153 15.59 16.97 -2.00
CA ALA A 153 16.57 16.75 -3.05
C ALA A 153 18.00 17.13 -2.64
N ASP A 154 18.14 18.17 -1.81
CA ASP A 154 19.42 18.64 -1.26
C ASP A 154 20.03 17.68 -0.22
N LYS A 155 19.24 16.75 0.29
CA LYS A 155 19.65 15.73 1.27
C LYS A 155 19.80 14.34 0.66
N ALA A 156 19.47 14.15 -0.62
CA ALA A 156 19.47 12.84 -1.28
C ALA A 156 20.80 12.06 -1.11
N ALA A 157 21.95 12.75 -1.14
CA ALA A 157 23.25 12.14 -0.92
C ALA A 157 23.44 11.55 0.49
N LEU A 158 22.73 12.05 1.51
CA LEU A 158 22.76 11.50 2.87
C LEU A 158 22.05 10.16 2.95
N LEU A 159 21.08 9.90 2.07
CA LEU A 159 20.34 8.63 2.05
C LEU A 159 21.24 7.43 1.72
N ASP A 160 22.38 7.64 1.04
CA ASP A 160 23.36 6.59 0.75
C ASP A 160 24.34 6.35 1.92
N ASN A 161 24.34 7.23 2.93
CA ASN A 161 25.08 6.99 4.15
C ASN A 161 24.31 5.98 5.02
N THR A 162 24.96 4.90 5.38
CA THR A 162 24.34 3.77 6.12
C THR A 162 23.71 4.20 7.45
N ALA A 163 24.18 5.30 8.07
CA ALA A 163 23.57 5.87 9.26
C ALA A 163 22.14 6.39 9.02
N PHE A 164 21.81 6.77 7.79
CA PHE A 164 20.46 7.18 7.37
C PHE A 164 19.75 6.11 6.56
N THR A 165 20.48 5.35 5.72
CA THR A 165 19.89 4.29 4.87
C THR A 165 19.11 3.29 5.71
N GLN A 166 19.69 2.82 6.83
CA GLN A 166 19.08 1.79 7.66
C GLN A 166 17.81 2.30 8.36
N PRO A 167 17.80 3.46 9.04
CA PRO A 167 16.56 4.04 9.58
C PRO A 167 15.50 4.30 8.52
N ALA A 168 15.89 4.75 7.32
CA ALA A 168 14.96 5.05 6.25
C ALA A 168 14.27 3.80 5.68
N LEU A 169 15.04 2.74 5.39
CA LEU A 169 14.49 1.47 4.92
C LEU A 169 13.63 0.80 5.99
N PHE A 170 14.13 0.73 7.24
CA PHE A 170 13.36 0.19 8.36
C PHE A 170 12.00 0.87 8.48
N SER A 171 11.98 2.20 8.46
CA SER A 171 10.75 2.98 8.66
C SER A 171 9.76 2.80 7.50
N LEU A 172 10.25 2.80 6.25
CA LEU A 172 9.44 2.55 5.07
C LEU A 172 8.81 1.16 5.12
N GLU A 173 9.63 0.14 5.33
CA GLU A 173 9.19 -1.26 5.30
C GLU A 173 8.25 -1.59 6.45
N TYR A 174 8.51 -1.05 7.65
CA TYR A 174 7.60 -1.18 8.79
C TYR A 174 6.25 -0.52 8.50
N ALA A 175 6.24 0.72 8.00
CA ALA A 175 5.01 1.43 7.67
C ALA A 175 4.22 0.73 6.56
N LEU A 176 4.89 0.16 5.53
CA LEU A 176 4.26 -0.64 4.48
C LEU A 176 3.60 -1.91 5.05
N ALA A 177 4.30 -2.63 5.90
CA ALA A 177 3.76 -3.84 6.53
C ALA A 177 2.52 -3.52 7.38
N ARG A 178 2.57 -2.45 8.17
CA ARG A 178 1.42 -1.98 8.99
C ARG A 178 0.23 -1.56 8.11
N MET A 179 0.52 -0.92 6.99
CA MET A 179 -0.53 -0.56 6.01
C MET A 179 -1.21 -1.81 5.45
N TRP A 180 -0.45 -2.83 5.01
CA TRP A 180 -1.02 -4.09 4.54
C TRP A 180 -1.83 -4.81 5.63
N GLN A 181 -1.34 -4.79 6.87
CA GLN A 181 -2.07 -5.35 8.00
C GLN A 181 -3.39 -4.59 8.26
N SER A 182 -3.44 -3.29 8.04
CA SER A 182 -4.67 -2.50 8.17
C SER A 182 -5.74 -2.86 7.13
N PHE A 183 -5.33 -3.42 5.98
CA PHE A 183 -6.23 -3.99 4.98
C PHE A 183 -6.62 -5.46 5.29
N GLY A 184 -6.27 -5.97 6.47
CA GLY A 184 -6.60 -7.34 6.89
C GLY A 184 -5.60 -8.40 6.39
N ILE A 185 -4.52 -8.02 5.71
CA ILE A 185 -3.52 -8.94 5.20
C ILE A 185 -2.54 -9.28 6.31
N GLN A 186 -2.71 -10.47 6.92
CA GLN A 186 -1.86 -10.95 8.00
C GLN A 186 -0.82 -11.94 7.45
N PRO A 187 0.49 -11.69 7.60
CA PRO A 187 1.49 -12.61 7.11
C PRO A 187 1.52 -13.92 7.92
N LEU A 188 1.77 -15.03 7.22
CA LEU A 188 2.08 -16.32 7.86
C LEU A 188 3.45 -16.27 8.53
N ALA A 189 4.41 -15.64 7.86
CA ALA A 189 5.78 -15.46 8.30
C ALA A 189 6.36 -14.16 7.75
N ALA A 190 7.45 -13.71 8.34
CA ALA A 190 8.23 -12.58 7.88
C ALA A 190 9.70 -12.98 7.80
N ALA A 191 10.40 -12.56 6.75
CA ALA A 191 11.83 -12.75 6.59
C ALA A 191 12.45 -11.46 6.04
N GLY A 192 13.69 -11.18 6.43
CA GLY A 192 14.41 -9.99 6.00
C GLY A 192 15.84 -10.28 5.64
N HIS A 193 16.43 -9.39 4.83
CA HIS A 193 17.86 -9.38 4.56
C HIS A 193 18.51 -8.21 5.31
N SER A 194 19.53 -8.46 6.12
CA SER A 194 20.27 -7.41 6.85
C SER A 194 19.34 -6.54 7.70
N ILE A 195 19.09 -5.27 7.30
CA ILE A 195 18.19 -4.35 8.04
C ILE A 195 16.74 -4.82 8.03
N GLY A 196 16.30 -5.50 6.99
CA GLY A 196 14.97 -6.08 6.88
C GLY A 196 14.65 -7.13 7.94
N GLU A 197 15.66 -7.81 8.50
CA GLU A 197 15.47 -8.74 9.63
C GLU A 197 15.00 -8.02 10.90
N TYR A 198 15.46 -6.79 11.12
CA TYR A 198 14.99 -5.97 12.24
C TYR A 198 13.52 -5.57 12.07
N VAL A 199 13.09 -5.32 10.82
CA VAL A 199 11.67 -5.09 10.52
C VAL A 199 10.86 -6.34 10.83
N ALA A 200 11.27 -7.49 10.30
CA ALA A 200 10.61 -8.77 10.54
C ALA A 200 10.49 -9.09 12.04
N ALA A 201 11.58 -8.94 12.79
CA ALA A 201 11.61 -9.18 14.24
C ALA A 201 10.71 -8.20 15.02
N THR A 202 10.65 -6.92 14.59
CA THR A 202 9.76 -5.92 15.20
C THR A 202 8.30 -6.26 14.98
N LEU A 203 7.93 -6.64 13.76
CA LEU A 203 6.56 -7.06 13.44
C LEU A 203 6.14 -8.35 14.16
N ALA A 204 7.09 -9.25 14.38
CA ALA A 204 6.90 -10.47 15.17
C ALA A 204 6.85 -10.23 16.69
N GLY A 205 7.06 -8.98 17.15
CA GLY A 205 7.03 -8.64 18.58
C GLY A 205 8.28 -9.04 19.38
N VAL A 206 9.39 -9.37 18.68
CA VAL A 206 10.69 -9.64 19.33
C VAL A 206 11.27 -8.37 19.94
N PHE A 207 11.10 -7.24 19.25
CA PHE A 207 11.46 -5.89 19.71
C PHE A 207 10.22 -5.01 19.81
N SER A 208 10.24 -4.07 20.76
CA SER A 208 9.37 -2.90 20.66
C SER A 208 9.85 -2.01 19.50
N LEU A 209 8.96 -1.19 18.93
CA LEU A 209 9.36 -0.25 17.87
C LEU A 209 10.40 0.75 18.39
N GLU A 210 10.28 1.14 19.65
CA GLU A 210 11.18 2.05 20.37
C GLU A 210 12.60 1.45 20.51
N ASP A 211 12.70 0.18 20.87
CA ASP A 211 13.98 -0.52 21.01
C ASP A 211 14.59 -0.81 19.64
N ALA A 212 13.77 -1.19 18.66
CA ALA A 212 14.21 -1.38 17.28
C ALA A 212 14.81 -0.09 16.72
N ALA A 213 14.15 1.07 16.92
CA ALA A 213 14.67 2.34 16.45
C ALA A 213 16.04 2.68 17.05
N ARG A 214 16.22 2.47 18.37
CA ARG A 214 17.52 2.67 19.05
C ARG A 214 18.59 1.74 18.49
N LEU A 215 18.25 0.47 18.29
CA LEU A 215 19.16 -0.55 17.80
C LEU A 215 19.60 -0.27 16.36
N VAL A 216 18.65 0.06 15.49
CA VAL A 216 18.88 0.38 14.06
C VAL A 216 19.71 1.65 13.91
N ALA A 217 19.40 2.70 14.66
CA ALA A 217 20.19 3.95 14.65
C ALA A 217 21.63 3.72 15.14
N ALA A 218 21.79 2.95 16.23
CA ALA A 218 23.11 2.61 16.74
C ALA A 218 23.92 1.76 15.74
N ARG A 219 23.27 0.76 15.12
CA ARG A 219 23.89 -0.10 14.10
C ARG A 219 24.34 0.73 12.89
N GLY A 220 23.46 1.59 12.35
CA GLY A 220 23.77 2.44 11.19
C GLY A 220 24.97 3.36 11.47
N ARG A 221 24.99 4.02 12.63
CA ARG A 221 26.10 4.89 13.07
C ARG A 221 27.41 4.12 13.21
N LEU A 222 27.39 2.96 13.86
CA LEU A 222 28.60 2.14 14.06
C LEU A 222 29.17 1.67 12.74
N ILE A 223 28.34 1.17 11.82
CA ILE A 223 28.79 0.75 10.50
C ILE A 223 29.34 1.93 9.70
N ALA A 224 28.70 3.11 9.76
CA ALA A 224 29.17 4.31 9.08
C ALA A 224 30.53 4.82 9.61
N SER A 225 30.92 4.46 10.84
CA SER A 225 32.22 4.82 11.43
C SER A 225 33.35 3.86 11.07
N LEU A 226 33.07 2.75 10.43
CA LEU A 226 34.10 1.81 9.97
C LEU A 226 34.86 2.37 8.77
N PRO A 227 36.18 2.09 8.64
CA PRO A 227 36.91 2.44 7.44
C PRO A 227 36.26 1.80 6.20
N ALA A 228 36.27 2.53 5.09
CA ALA A 228 35.90 1.94 3.80
C ALA A 228 36.85 0.77 3.50
N GLY A 229 36.27 -0.44 3.33
CA GLY A 229 37.02 -1.64 3.00
C GLY A 229 37.50 -1.66 1.54
#